data_125100ab512a459e893a0b3ee9342642
#
_entry.id   125100ab512a459e893a0b3ee9342642
#
_cell.length_a   1.000
_cell.length_b   1.000
_cell.length_c   1.000
_cell.angle_alpha   90.00
_cell.angle_beta   90.00
_cell.angle_gamma   90.00
#
_symmetry.space_group_name_H-M   'P 1'
#
loop_
_entity.id
_entity.type
_entity.pdbx_description
1 polymer ?
#
loop_
_entity_poly.entity_id
_entity_poly.type
_entity_poly.pdbx_seq_one_letter_code
_entity_poly.pdbx_strand_id
1 'polypeptide(L)'
;MSHATNYVNCMLIDFASENDLELYLKSRDEIMTSEIYRRLTKAGLKRQVVSKVWNKDQFRISVVFEYSSKDAFEKCRAIFGELERSEFMNKFAVKFQNNRGVVISDFEA
;
A
#
# COMPACT_ATOMS: atom_id res chain seq x y z
N MET A 1 18.14 7.94 -15.93
CA MET A 1 18.08 6.53 -15.52
C MET A 1 16.72 6.23 -14.89
N SER A 2 16.10 5.21 -15.38
CA SER A 2 14.82 4.79 -14.84
C SER A 2 14.94 4.34 -13.39
N HIS A 3 13.89 4.45 -12.62
CA HIS A 3 13.84 3.85 -11.32
C HIS A 3 13.87 2.32 -11.46
N ALA A 4 14.51 1.65 -10.53
CA ALA A 4 14.73 0.23 -10.61
C ALA A 4 13.55 -0.56 -10.02
N THR A 5 12.34 -0.34 -10.56
CA THR A 5 11.15 -1.08 -10.14
C THR A 5 11.06 -2.38 -10.92
N ASN A 6 11.06 -3.49 -10.19
CA ASN A 6 10.98 -4.81 -10.82
C ASN A 6 9.77 -5.61 -10.34
N TYR A 7 9.16 -5.20 -9.24
CA TYR A 7 8.05 -5.92 -8.63
C TYR A 7 7.02 -4.93 -8.10
N VAL A 8 5.75 -5.20 -8.32
CA VAL A 8 4.65 -4.33 -7.86
C VAL A 8 3.60 -5.11 -7.11
N ASN A 9 2.93 -4.44 -6.18
CA ASN A 9 1.71 -4.93 -5.55
C ASN A 9 0.66 -3.84 -5.69
N CYS A 10 -0.46 -4.17 -6.33
CA CYS A 10 -1.61 -3.29 -6.43
C CYS A 10 -2.65 -3.80 -5.44
N MET A 11 -2.85 -3.07 -4.36
CA MET A 11 -3.77 -3.45 -3.31
C MET A 11 -5.04 -2.61 -3.38
N LEU A 12 -6.19 -3.27 -3.35
CA LEU A 12 -7.49 -2.61 -3.26
C LEU A 12 -8.07 -2.87 -1.88
N ILE A 13 -8.59 -1.81 -1.27
CA ILE A 13 -9.23 -1.88 0.05
C ILE A 13 -10.65 -1.37 -0.09
N ASP A 14 -11.62 -2.23 0.21
CA ASP A 14 -13.04 -1.87 0.16
C ASP A 14 -13.58 -1.66 1.56
N PHE A 15 -14.28 -0.54 1.75
CA PHE A 15 -14.88 -0.15 3.02
C PHE A 15 -16.41 -0.24 2.94
N ALA A 16 -17.05 -0.39 4.11
CA ALA A 16 -18.50 -0.48 4.20
C ALA A 16 -19.18 0.88 3.98
N SER A 17 -18.46 1.99 4.22
CA SER A 17 -19.03 3.33 4.11
C SER A 17 -17.94 4.36 3.79
N GLU A 18 -18.38 5.54 3.31
CA GLU A 18 -17.51 6.68 3.09
C GLU A 18 -16.85 7.12 4.40
N ASN A 19 -17.61 7.09 5.49
CA ASN A 19 -17.10 7.49 6.80
C ASN A 19 -15.95 6.59 7.25
N ASP A 20 -16.07 5.28 7.06
CA ASP A 20 -15.01 4.32 7.39
C ASP A 20 -13.77 4.57 6.55
N LEU A 21 -13.95 4.86 5.27
CA LEU A 21 -12.86 5.18 4.35
C LEU A 21 -12.09 6.41 4.82
N GLU A 22 -12.80 7.49 5.14
CA GLU A 22 -12.18 8.74 5.59
C GLU A 22 -11.46 8.56 6.92
N LEU A 23 -12.05 7.78 7.83
CA LEU A 23 -11.44 7.48 9.11
C LEU A 23 -10.17 6.65 8.95
N TYR A 24 -10.17 5.71 8.02
CA TYR A 24 -8.99 4.93 7.68
C TYR A 24 -7.85 5.83 7.19
N LEU A 25 -8.14 6.75 6.26
CA LEU A 25 -7.13 7.65 5.71
C LEU A 25 -6.50 8.50 6.81
N LYS A 26 -7.32 9.01 7.72
CA LYS A 26 -6.84 9.81 8.85
C LYS A 26 -5.94 8.98 9.77
N SER A 27 -6.38 7.77 10.12
CA SER A 27 -5.62 6.89 11.01
C SER A 27 -4.32 6.41 10.37
N ARG A 28 -4.36 6.17 9.06
CA ARG A 28 -3.19 5.77 8.29
C ARG A 28 -2.08 6.80 8.37
N ASP A 29 -2.42 8.08 8.27
CA ASP A 29 -1.45 9.17 8.34
C ASP A 29 -0.74 9.22 9.69
N GLU A 30 -1.42 8.81 10.75
CA GLU A 30 -0.84 8.74 12.09
C GLU A 30 0.11 7.56 12.26
N ILE A 31 -0.15 6.45 11.57
CA ILE A 31 0.64 5.21 11.68
C ILE A 31 1.84 5.21 10.74
N MET A 32 1.66 5.70 9.52
CA MET A 32 2.71 5.73 8.51
C MET A 32 3.65 6.91 8.76
N THR A 33 4.46 6.78 9.78
CA THR A 33 5.43 7.80 10.20
C THR A 33 6.62 7.84 9.25
N SER A 34 7.42 8.92 9.33
CA SER A 34 8.67 9.02 8.56
C SER A 34 9.63 7.88 8.91
N GLU A 35 9.59 7.39 10.15
CA GLU A 35 10.41 6.23 10.56
C GLU A 35 10.00 4.96 9.80
N ILE A 36 8.70 4.71 9.66
CA ILE A 36 8.19 3.56 8.92
C ILE A 36 8.58 3.68 7.44
N TYR A 37 8.40 4.84 6.83
CA TYR A 37 8.78 5.05 5.43
C TYR A 37 10.28 4.88 5.21
N ARG A 38 11.10 5.31 6.18
CA ARG A 38 12.54 5.12 6.10
C ARG A 38 12.89 3.64 6.12
N ARG A 39 12.27 2.85 6.98
CA ARG A 39 12.48 1.41 7.05
C ARG A 39 12.07 0.72 5.74
N LEU A 40 10.94 1.10 5.19
CA LEU A 40 10.45 0.55 3.92
C LEU A 40 11.38 0.87 2.76
N THR A 41 11.85 2.12 2.70
CA THR A 41 12.79 2.57 1.66
C THR A 41 14.08 1.77 1.73
N LYS A 42 14.60 1.59 2.94
CA LYS A 42 15.82 0.81 3.16
C LYS A 42 15.64 -0.65 2.76
N ALA A 43 14.44 -1.19 2.94
CA ALA A 43 14.12 -2.56 2.56
C ALA A 43 13.89 -2.73 1.04
N GLY A 44 13.76 -1.63 0.30
CA GLY A 44 13.65 -1.68 -1.16
C GLY A 44 12.34 -1.17 -1.75
N LEU A 45 11.48 -0.52 -0.94
CA LEU A 45 10.31 0.17 -1.48
C LEU A 45 10.78 1.37 -2.28
N LYS A 46 10.31 1.50 -3.52
CA LYS A 46 10.67 2.60 -4.41
C LYS A 46 9.60 3.67 -4.47
N ARG A 47 8.34 3.27 -4.42
CA ARG A 47 7.22 4.20 -4.55
C ARG A 47 5.96 3.61 -3.95
N GLN A 48 5.15 4.48 -3.38
CA GLN A 48 3.79 4.14 -2.94
C GLN A 48 2.85 5.22 -3.43
N VAL A 49 1.79 4.81 -4.11
CA VAL A 49 0.75 5.73 -4.57
C VAL A 49 -0.57 5.29 -3.97
N VAL A 50 -1.19 6.19 -3.22
CA VAL A 50 -2.50 5.95 -2.60
C VAL A 50 -3.53 6.81 -3.32
N SER A 51 -4.60 6.18 -3.80
CA SER A 51 -5.66 6.85 -4.54
C SER A 51 -7.02 6.49 -3.96
N LYS A 52 -7.90 7.48 -3.94
CA LYS A 52 -9.31 7.24 -3.67
C LYS A 52 -9.97 6.91 -5.00
N VAL A 53 -10.57 5.74 -5.11
CA VAL A 53 -11.20 5.30 -6.35
C VAL A 53 -12.55 6.01 -6.54
N TRP A 54 -12.75 6.60 -7.70
CA TRP A 54 -13.97 7.34 -8.03
C TRP A 54 -14.99 6.50 -8.81
N ASN A 55 -15.20 5.29 -8.35
CA ASN A 55 -16.21 4.44 -8.95
C ASN A 55 -17.53 4.58 -8.18
N LYS A 56 -18.61 4.66 -8.92
CA LYS A 56 -19.93 4.75 -8.34
C LYS A 56 -20.21 3.55 -7.44
N ASP A 57 -20.79 3.80 -6.29
CA ASP A 57 -21.21 2.78 -5.31
C ASP A 57 -20.06 1.98 -4.70
N GLN A 58 -18.84 2.51 -4.78
CA GLN A 58 -17.69 1.89 -4.14
C GLN A 58 -17.00 2.85 -3.18
N PHE A 59 -16.65 2.32 -2.00
CA PHE A 59 -15.83 3.05 -1.03
C PHE A 59 -14.48 2.36 -1.00
N ARG A 60 -13.62 2.72 -1.94
CA ARG A 60 -12.40 1.97 -2.24
C ARG A 60 -11.17 2.85 -2.27
N ILE A 61 -10.09 2.33 -1.70
CA ILE A 61 -8.74 2.91 -1.80
C ILE A 61 -7.89 1.97 -2.64
N SER A 62 -7.13 2.52 -3.56
CA SER A 62 -6.12 1.79 -4.32
C SER A 62 -4.75 2.19 -3.81
N VAL A 63 -3.91 1.21 -3.49
CA VAL A 63 -2.53 1.46 -3.08
C VAL A 63 -1.61 0.70 -4.01
N VAL A 64 -0.76 1.41 -4.71
CA VAL A 64 0.23 0.80 -5.60
C VAL A 64 1.59 0.90 -4.93
N PHE A 65 2.22 -0.25 -4.72
CA PHE A 65 3.57 -0.33 -4.17
C PHE A 65 4.53 -0.78 -5.26
N GLU A 66 5.64 -0.06 -5.41
CA GLU A 66 6.70 -0.40 -6.35
C GLU A 66 7.96 -0.76 -5.57
N TYR A 67 8.51 -1.93 -5.86
CA TYR A 67 9.67 -2.48 -5.15
C TYR A 67 10.83 -2.73 -6.11
N SER A 68 12.04 -2.69 -5.59
CA SER A 68 13.25 -2.99 -6.39
C SER A 68 13.31 -4.46 -6.82
N SER A 69 12.69 -5.36 -6.06
CA SER A 69 12.72 -6.80 -6.33
C SER A 69 11.62 -7.51 -5.53
N LYS A 70 11.39 -8.77 -5.83
CA LYS A 70 10.50 -9.62 -5.04
C LYS A 70 11.04 -9.76 -3.61
N ASP A 71 12.35 -9.84 -3.44
CA ASP A 71 12.97 -9.93 -2.13
C ASP A 71 12.68 -8.67 -1.29
N ALA A 72 12.76 -7.49 -1.92
CA ALA A 72 12.40 -6.23 -1.28
C ALA A 72 10.93 -6.25 -0.82
N PHE A 73 10.04 -6.79 -1.66
CA PHE A 73 8.63 -6.95 -1.30
C PHE A 73 8.49 -7.81 -0.04
N GLU A 74 9.19 -8.94 0.05
CA GLU A 74 9.11 -9.82 1.21
C GLU A 74 9.62 -9.14 2.49
N LYS A 75 10.68 -8.35 2.40
CA LYS A 75 11.20 -7.58 3.54
C LYS A 75 10.20 -6.52 3.99
N CYS A 76 9.61 -5.80 3.04
CA CYS A 76 8.61 -4.78 3.36
C CYS A 76 7.34 -5.43 3.95
N ARG A 77 6.97 -6.61 3.47
CA ARG A 77 5.83 -7.36 3.99
C ARG A 77 5.99 -7.65 5.49
N ALA A 78 7.19 -7.97 5.93
CA ALA A 78 7.46 -8.21 7.34
C ALA A 78 7.24 -6.93 8.16
N ILE A 79 7.62 -5.77 7.62
CA ILE A 79 7.40 -4.48 8.30
C ILE A 79 5.90 -4.17 8.38
N PHE A 80 5.16 -4.36 7.29
CA PHE A 80 3.70 -4.18 7.29
C PHE A 80 3.02 -5.15 8.26
N GLY A 81 3.54 -6.37 8.40
CA GLY A 81 3.03 -7.34 9.35
C GLY A 81 3.09 -6.85 10.80
N GLU A 82 4.13 -6.10 11.14
CA GLU A 82 4.22 -5.47 12.46
C GLU A 82 3.11 -4.45 12.67
N LEU A 83 2.77 -3.69 11.64
CA LEU A 83 1.69 -2.69 11.70
C LEU A 83 0.31 -3.35 11.79
N GLU A 84 0.10 -4.44 11.07
CA GLU A 84 -1.17 -5.17 11.07
C GLU A 84 -1.50 -5.79 12.43
N ARG A 85 -0.48 -6.08 13.24
CA ARG A 85 -0.68 -6.59 14.60
C ARG A 85 -1.16 -5.52 15.55
N SER A 86 -1.13 -4.24 15.15
CA SER A 86 -1.70 -3.16 15.94
C SER A 86 -3.23 -3.25 15.84
N GLU A 87 -3.92 -2.64 16.79
CA GLU A 87 -5.38 -2.60 16.81
C GLU A 87 -5.98 -1.81 15.65
N PHE A 88 -5.12 -1.10 14.91
CA PHE A 88 -5.54 -0.20 13.84
C PHE A 88 -6.40 -0.88 12.78
N MET A 89 -5.92 -1.99 12.23
CA MET A 89 -6.63 -2.65 11.12
C MET A 89 -7.89 -3.37 11.60
N ASN A 90 -7.98 -3.69 12.88
CA ASN A 90 -9.14 -4.38 13.44
C ASN A 90 -10.34 -3.47 13.65
N LYS A 91 -10.16 -2.15 13.50
CA LYS A 91 -11.24 -1.18 13.68
C LYS A 91 -12.16 -1.08 12.47
N PHE A 92 -11.75 -1.64 11.34
CA PHE A 92 -12.48 -1.47 10.09
C PHE A 92 -12.91 -2.80 9.51
N ALA A 93 -14.18 -2.86 9.09
CA ALA A 93 -14.67 -3.98 8.29
C ALA A 93 -14.25 -3.72 6.85
N VAL A 94 -13.14 -4.33 6.43
CA VAL A 94 -12.58 -4.10 5.11
C VAL A 94 -12.34 -5.40 4.38
N LYS A 95 -12.36 -5.32 3.04
CA LYS A 95 -11.94 -6.42 2.17
C LYS A 95 -10.67 -5.98 1.46
N PHE A 96 -9.66 -6.83 1.49
CA PHE A 96 -8.40 -6.58 0.81
C PHE A 96 -8.28 -7.47 -0.41
N GLN A 97 -7.79 -6.88 -1.51
CA GLN A 97 -7.41 -7.64 -2.69
C GLN A 97 -6.00 -7.22 -3.07
N ASN A 98 -5.08 -8.16 -3.07
CA ASN A 98 -3.69 -7.92 -3.46
C ASN A 98 -3.42 -8.53 -4.83
N ASN A 99 -2.82 -7.74 -5.71
CA ASN A 99 -2.47 -8.16 -7.07
C ASN A 99 -0.98 -7.92 -7.24
N ARG A 100 -0.20 -8.98 -7.20
CA ARG A 100 1.26 -8.94 -7.20
C ARG A 100 1.78 -9.38 -8.55
N GLY A 101 2.86 -8.74 -9.00
CA GLY A 101 3.43 -9.13 -10.28
C GLY A 101 4.82 -8.60 -10.51
N VAL A 102 5.47 -9.20 -11.49
CA VAL A 102 6.78 -8.78 -11.98
C VAL A 102 6.57 -7.76 -13.09
N VAL A 103 7.35 -6.69 -13.07
CA VAL A 103 7.25 -5.66 -14.10
C VAL A 103 7.73 -6.21 -15.44
N ILE A 104 6.90 -6.08 -16.46
CA ILE A 104 7.22 -6.52 -17.81
C ILE A 104 7.48 -5.36 -18.77
N SER A 105 7.07 -4.15 -18.41
CA SER A 105 7.27 -2.96 -19.20
C SER A 105 7.21 -1.74 -18.29
N ASP A 106 8.15 -0.83 -18.44
CA ASP A 106 8.25 0.37 -17.62
C ASP A 106 8.62 1.53 -18.53
N PHE A 107 7.68 2.43 -18.73
CA PHE A 107 7.89 3.66 -19.52
C PHE A 107 7.78 4.85 -18.58
N GLU A 108 8.81 5.66 -18.56
CA GLU A 108 8.85 6.87 -17.76
C GLU A 108 8.83 8.08 -18.70
N ALA A 109 7.77 8.87 -18.59
CA ALA A 109 7.57 10.02 -19.47
C ALA A 109 8.53 11.17 -19.17
#